data_66f64841cf9c523b512c38390c14ad18
#
_entry.id   66f64841cf9c523b512c38390c14ad18
#
_cell.length_a   1.000
_cell.length_b   1.000
_cell.length_c   1.000
_cell.angle_alpha   90.00
_cell.angle_beta   90.00
_cell.angle_gamma   90.00
#
_symmetry.space_group_name_H-M   'P 1'
#
loop_
_entity.id
_entity.type
_entity.pdbx_description
1 polymer ?
#
loop_
_entity_poly.entity_id
_entity_poly.type
_entity_poly.pdbx_seq_one_letter_code
_entity_poly.pdbx_strand_id
1 'polypeptide(L)'
;MTVPLSVLDLAPISVGSTAQDAIRNSLDLARSAESWGYKRYWVGEHHFVAVASSSPAVLVGLIAAATNTIRVGSAAVLLADNTAAELVEAFGTVDALYPGRIDLGIGRSGQRRVEALRTVAAAEAAPELPRDTVVREGVVIPAPFDISGLLTSPRLQASLEALAFPGAQTPDFEEHVGDILALLNGTHRSSDGIELHASPGEGADVEVWVFGSSAGPSAELAGKLGLPFGANYHVAPSSTLDAVHAYRAAFRPSDTLAEPYVVVSADVVAAEDDATARELASTFGHWAHSIRSGAGAIPYPDPATARALPERDRAVVEDRLITQFVGSPSTVADRLESLQKLTGADELVITGMTHRHEDRLRSYQLLAREWGLPALLAA
;
A
#
# COMPACT_ATOMS: atom_id res chain seq x y z
N MET A 1 19.15 16.12 -4.24
CA MET A 1 19.32 14.67 -4.13
C MET A 1 17.94 14.05 -4.32
N THR A 2 17.83 13.04 -5.16
CA THR A 2 16.58 12.29 -5.34
C THR A 2 16.29 11.47 -4.08
N VAL A 3 15.01 11.41 -3.67
CA VAL A 3 14.59 10.58 -2.53
C VAL A 3 14.67 9.09 -2.90
N PRO A 4 14.79 8.17 -1.93
CA PRO A 4 14.73 6.74 -2.18
C PRO A 4 13.42 6.32 -2.86
N LEU A 5 13.50 5.24 -3.67
CA LEU A 5 12.32 4.54 -4.18
C LEU A 5 12.18 3.18 -3.48
N SER A 6 10.93 2.82 -3.22
CA SER A 6 10.53 1.50 -2.69
C SER A 6 9.44 0.88 -3.56
N VAL A 7 9.21 -0.41 -3.40
CA VAL A 7 8.22 -1.17 -4.17
C VAL A 7 7.02 -1.51 -3.28
N LEU A 8 5.80 -1.34 -3.82
CA LEU A 8 4.58 -1.93 -3.29
C LEU A 8 4.07 -2.96 -4.29
N ASP A 9 4.09 -4.21 -3.90
CA ASP A 9 3.61 -5.32 -4.72
C ASP A 9 2.27 -5.86 -4.21
N LEU A 10 1.35 -6.05 -5.13
CA LEU A 10 0.05 -6.69 -4.87
C LEU A 10 0.05 -8.17 -5.27
N ALA A 11 1.14 -8.68 -5.82
CA ALA A 11 1.20 -10.00 -6.45
C ALA A 11 0.05 -10.24 -7.45
N PRO A 12 -0.10 -9.41 -8.49
CA PRO A 12 -1.25 -9.47 -9.39
C PRO A 12 -1.27 -10.78 -10.20
N ILE A 13 -2.47 -11.35 -10.32
CA ILE A 13 -2.72 -12.49 -11.21
C ILE A 13 -3.19 -11.93 -12.55
N SER A 14 -2.45 -12.17 -13.62
CA SER A 14 -2.82 -11.75 -14.97
C SER A 14 -3.72 -12.79 -15.65
N VAL A 15 -4.50 -12.37 -16.64
CA VAL A 15 -5.26 -13.29 -17.49
C VAL A 15 -4.31 -14.33 -18.12
N GLY A 16 -4.65 -15.61 -18.00
CA GLY A 16 -3.82 -16.72 -18.47
C GLY A 16 -2.71 -17.16 -17.50
N SER A 17 -2.59 -16.52 -16.33
CA SER A 17 -1.62 -16.82 -15.28
C SER A 17 -2.33 -17.38 -14.03
N THR A 18 -1.54 -17.85 -13.07
CA THR A 18 -2.01 -18.46 -11.82
C THR A 18 -1.52 -17.69 -10.59
N ALA A 19 -2.12 -17.95 -9.41
CA ALA A 19 -1.61 -17.42 -8.15
C ALA A 19 -0.17 -17.90 -7.86
N GLN A 20 0.18 -19.11 -8.30
CA GLN A 20 1.55 -19.63 -8.16
C GLN A 20 2.55 -18.81 -8.98
N ASP A 21 2.17 -18.42 -10.21
CA ASP A 21 3.01 -17.57 -11.05
C ASP A 21 3.14 -16.17 -10.43
N ALA A 22 2.05 -15.60 -9.93
CA ALA A 22 2.07 -14.30 -9.26
C ALA A 22 3.02 -14.27 -8.06
N ILE A 23 3.02 -15.32 -7.21
CA ILE A 23 3.95 -15.43 -6.07
C ILE A 23 5.41 -15.55 -6.56
N ARG A 24 5.68 -16.38 -7.60
CA ARG A 24 7.04 -16.49 -8.18
C ARG A 24 7.50 -15.15 -8.77
N ASN A 25 6.61 -14.45 -9.44
CA ASN A 25 6.88 -13.12 -10.01
C ASN A 25 7.18 -12.09 -8.92
N SER A 26 6.52 -12.17 -7.75
CA SER A 26 6.84 -11.31 -6.60
C SER A 26 8.25 -11.58 -6.07
N LEU A 27 8.66 -12.84 -5.95
CA LEU A 27 10.03 -13.19 -5.53
C LEU A 27 11.08 -12.73 -6.54
N ASP A 28 10.79 -12.85 -7.83
CA ASP A 28 11.67 -12.40 -8.91
C ASP A 28 11.79 -10.87 -8.94
N LEU A 29 10.67 -10.16 -8.82
CA LEU A 29 10.69 -8.71 -8.74
C LEU A 29 11.43 -8.22 -7.49
N ALA A 30 11.29 -8.89 -6.33
CA ALA A 30 11.98 -8.51 -5.11
C ALA A 30 13.51 -8.62 -5.24
N ARG A 31 14.03 -9.72 -5.82
CA ARG A 31 15.46 -9.90 -6.12
C ARG A 31 15.95 -8.81 -7.10
N SER A 32 15.16 -8.56 -8.13
CA SER A 32 15.48 -7.56 -9.14
C SER A 32 15.48 -6.15 -8.54
N ALA A 33 14.48 -5.79 -7.73
CA ALA A 33 14.39 -4.50 -7.04
C ALA A 33 15.59 -4.29 -6.09
N GLU A 34 15.99 -5.32 -5.34
CA GLU A 34 17.20 -5.28 -4.53
C GLU A 34 18.44 -4.95 -5.39
N SER A 35 18.63 -5.66 -6.51
CA SER A 35 19.77 -5.43 -7.41
C SER A 35 19.77 -4.03 -8.05
N TRP A 36 18.61 -3.44 -8.25
CA TRP A 36 18.46 -2.09 -8.81
C TRP A 36 18.54 -0.98 -7.78
N GLY A 37 18.66 -1.30 -6.47
CA GLY A 37 18.86 -0.33 -5.40
C GLY A 37 17.58 0.27 -4.83
N TYR A 38 16.44 -0.38 -5.01
CA TYR A 38 15.24 -0.02 -4.25
C TYR A 38 15.46 -0.24 -2.75
N LYS A 39 14.92 0.67 -1.93
CA LYS A 39 15.17 0.67 -0.49
C LYS A 39 14.34 -0.39 0.25
N ARG A 40 13.07 -0.57 -0.15
CA ARG A 40 12.11 -1.47 0.50
C ARG A 40 11.30 -2.24 -0.54
N TYR A 41 10.83 -3.41 -0.14
CA TYR A 41 9.85 -4.18 -0.90
C TYR A 41 8.69 -4.56 0.02
N TRP A 42 7.55 -3.96 -0.20
CA TRP A 42 6.35 -4.16 0.60
C TRP A 42 5.26 -4.91 -0.16
N VAL A 43 4.49 -5.72 0.57
CA VAL A 43 3.33 -6.44 0.03
C VAL A 43 2.05 -5.94 0.70
N GLY A 44 0.97 -5.82 -0.09
CA GLY A 44 -0.36 -5.49 0.43
C GLY A 44 -1.07 -6.72 1.00
N GLU A 45 -2.19 -6.52 1.69
CA GLU A 45 -3.10 -7.59 2.11
C GLU A 45 -4.44 -7.46 1.38
N HIS A 46 -4.79 -8.48 0.58
CA HIS A 46 -6.05 -8.53 -0.16
C HIS A 46 -6.62 -9.94 -0.16
N HIS A 47 -7.94 -10.05 0.03
CA HIS A 47 -8.65 -11.31 0.11
C HIS A 47 -9.75 -11.40 -0.95
N PHE A 48 -10.00 -12.64 -1.44
CA PHE A 48 -11.08 -12.97 -2.37
C PHE A 48 -11.05 -12.20 -3.71
N VAL A 49 -9.89 -11.77 -4.17
CA VAL A 49 -9.67 -11.02 -5.41
C VAL A 49 -8.49 -11.60 -6.20
N ALA A 50 -8.31 -11.18 -7.45
CA ALA A 50 -7.28 -11.74 -8.33
C ALA A 50 -5.87 -11.15 -8.07
N VAL A 51 -5.46 -11.17 -6.81
CA VAL A 51 -4.07 -10.92 -6.39
C VAL A 51 -3.67 -11.98 -5.36
N ALA A 52 -2.41 -12.36 -5.32
CA ALA A 52 -1.94 -13.47 -4.50
C ALA A 52 -1.38 -13.04 -3.13
N SER A 53 -1.48 -11.75 -2.78
CA SER A 53 -0.98 -11.20 -1.51
C SER A 53 -2.03 -11.26 -0.39
N SER A 54 -2.51 -12.44 -0.07
CA SER A 54 -3.52 -12.65 1.00
C SER A 54 -2.93 -12.97 2.38
N SER A 55 -1.63 -13.20 2.48
CA SER A 55 -0.94 -13.51 3.73
C SER A 55 0.41 -12.77 3.77
N PRO A 56 0.42 -11.49 4.16
CA PRO A 56 1.63 -10.68 4.15
C PRO A 56 2.79 -11.27 4.94
N ALA A 57 2.57 -11.73 6.16
CA ALA A 57 3.63 -12.29 6.99
C ALA A 57 4.35 -13.49 6.32
N VAL A 58 3.59 -14.38 5.65
CA VAL A 58 4.16 -15.51 4.90
C VAL A 58 4.97 -15.02 3.70
N LEU A 59 4.42 -14.08 2.91
CA LEU A 59 5.12 -13.52 1.75
C LEU A 59 6.38 -12.75 2.15
N VAL A 60 6.32 -11.96 3.21
CA VAL A 60 7.46 -11.23 3.78
C VAL A 60 8.59 -12.21 4.13
N GLY A 61 8.27 -13.32 4.81
CA GLY A 61 9.24 -14.36 5.12
C GLY A 61 9.88 -14.99 3.87
N LEU A 62 9.07 -15.31 2.85
CA LEU A 62 9.59 -15.86 1.58
C LEU A 62 10.46 -14.87 0.81
N ILE A 63 10.09 -13.59 0.80
CA ILE A 63 10.85 -12.53 0.13
C ILE A 63 12.14 -12.24 0.90
N ALA A 64 12.10 -12.19 2.23
CA ALA A 64 13.29 -12.02 3.07
C ALA A 64 14.31 -13.14 2.85
N ALA A 65 13.82 -14.40 2.70
CA ALA A 65 14.65 -15.55 2.36
C ALA A 65 15.22 -15.51 0.93
N ALA A 66 14.57 -14.79 0.02
CA ALA A 66 14.97 -14.69 -1.39
C ALA A 66 15.89 -13.49 -1.68
N THR A 67 16.11 -12.60 -0.71
CA THR A 67 16.86 -11.35 -0.80
C THR A 67 17.87 -11.23 0.35
N ASN A 68 18.81 -10.28 0.29
CA ASN A 68 19.92 -10.21 1.26
C ASN A 68 19.94 -8.91 2.07
N THR A 69 19.58 -7.77 1.48
CA THR A 69 19.79 -6.43 2.05
C THR A 69 18.56 -5.53 2.03
N ILE A 70 17.69 -5.70 1.04
CA ILE A 70 16.46 -4.89 0.91
C ILE A 70 15.56 -5.12 2.13
N ARG A 71 15.01 -4.05 2.69
CA ARG A 71 13.99 -4.18 3.74
C ARG A 71 12.71 -4.75 3.15
N VAL A 72 12.05 -5.62 3.89
CA VAL A 72 10.83 -6.32 3.43
C VAL A 72 9.72 -6.13 4.44
N GLY A 73 8.49 -5.92 3.99
CA GLY A 73 7.40 -5.72 4.93
C GLY A 73 6.02 -5.71 4.29
N SER A 74 5.05 -5.26 5.06
CA SER A 74 3.67 -5.08 4.63
C SER A 74 3.30 -3.61 4.43
N ALA A 75 2.41 -3.35 3.45
CA ALA A 75 1.80 -2.03 3.26
C ALA A 75 0.38 -2.19 2.68
N ALA A 76 -0.55 -2.59 3.55
CA ALA A 76 -0.44 -2.83 4.98
C ALA A 76 -1.18 -4.12 5.36
N VAL A 77 -0.88 -4.68 6.54
CA VAL A 77 -1.80 -5.66 7.14
C VAL A 77 -3.07 -4.97 7.62
N LEU A 78 -4.18 -5.69 7.54
CA LEU A 78 -5.50 -5.19 7.92
C LEU A 78 -5.75 -5.49 9.40
N LEU A 79 -5.60 -4.48 10.28
CA LEU A 79 -5.73 -4.69 11.74
C LEU A 79 -7.09 -5.22 12.17
N ALA A 80 -8.15 -4.98 11.39
CA ALA A 80 -9.47 -5.52 11.72
C ALA A 80 -9.56 -7.05 11.68
N ASP A 81 -8.67 -7.68 10.93
CA ASP A 81 -8.68 -9.10 10.61
C ASP A 81 -7.55 -9.89 11.31
N ASN A 82 -6.69 -9.20 12.09
CA ASN A 82 -5.53 -9.76 12.77
C ASN A 82 -5.45 -9.31 14.23
N THR A 83 -4.95 -10.12 15.13
CA THR A 83 -4.68 -9.71 16.52
C THR A 83 -3.28 -9.11 16.65
N ALA A 84 -3.06 -8.24 17.66
CA ALA A 84 -1.74 -7.67 17.93
C ALA A 84 -0.68 -8.76 18.20
N ALA A 85 -1.02 -9.77 18.98
CA ALA A 85 -0.10 -10.87 19.30
C ALA A 85 0.28 -11.68 18.06
N GLU A 86 -0.69 -12.04 17.21
CA GLU A 86 -0.44 -12.77 15.96
C GLU A 86 0.52 -12.01 15.04
N LEU A 87 0.32 -10.69 14.88
CA LEU A 87 1.20 -9.87 14.05
C LEU A 87 2.61 -9.77 14.63
N VAL A 88 2.73 -9.52 15.93
CA VAL A 88 4.04 -9.39 16.59
C VAL A 88 4.81 -10.71 16.54
N GLU A 89 4.17 -11.84 16.81
CA GLU A 89 4.80 -13.16 16.74
C GLU A 89 5.17 -13.56 15.29
N ALA A 90 4.29 -13.28 14.32
CA ALA A 90 4.55 -13.61 12.92
C ALA A 90 5.72 -12.79 12.34
N PHE A 91 5.69 -11.46 12.51
CA PHE A 91 6.78 -10.59 12.00
C PHE A 91 8.06 -10.76 12.82
N GLY A 92 7.97 -10.96 14.12
CA GLY A 92 9.11 -11.31 14.98
C GLY A 92 9.75 -12.64 14.60
N THR A 93 8.96 -13.64 14.17
CA THR A 93 9.51 -14.91 13.63
C THR A 93 10.37 -14.67 12.41
N VAL A 94 9.96 -13.77 11.52
CA VAL A 94 10.75 -13.44 10.33
C VAL A 94 11.99 -12.63 10.72
N ASP A 95 11.84 -11.63 11.61
CA ASP A 95 12.96 -10.80 12.08
C ASP A 95 14.04 -11.64 12.79
N ALA A 96 13.65 -12.67 13.55
CA ALA A 96 14.60 -13.57 14.22
C ALA A 96 15.58 -14.24 13.23
N LEU A 97 15.20 -14.41 11.95
CA LEU A 97 16.05 -14.96 10.90
C LEU A 97 16.70 -13.88 10.02
N TYR A 98 16.07 -12.71 9.91
CA TYR A 98 16.49 -11.61 9.03
C TYR A 98 16.47 -10.26 9.79
N PRO A 99 17.25 -10.14 10.89
CA PRO A 99 17.14 -9.02 11.82
C PRO A 99 17.39 -7.66 11.15
N GLY A 100 16.61 -6.66 11.56
CA GLY A 100 16.73 -5.29 11.10
C GLY A 100 16.26 -5.03 9.67
N ARG A 101 15.62 -6.01 9.02
CA ARG A 101 15.13 -5.89 7.63
C ARG A 101 13.62 -5.88 7.52
N ILE A 102 12.91 -6.01 8.63
CA ILE A 102 11.46 -6.26 8.61
C ILE A 102 10.67 -5.00 8.95
N ASP A 103 9.66 -4.71 8.12
CA ASP A 103 8.73 -3.60 8.31
C ASP A 103 7.31 -4.16 8.53
N LEU A 104 6.71 -3.84 9.67
CA LEU A 104 5.30 -4.12 9.96
C LEU A 104 4.46 -2.88 9.62
N GLY A 105 3.95 -2.84 8.42
CA GLY A 105 3.03 -1.79 8.01
C GLY A 105 1.59 -2.16 8.33
N ILE A 106 0.89 -1.29 9.02
CA ILE A 106 -0.47 -1.49 9.51
C ILE A 106 -1.44 -0.49 8.91
N GLY A 107 -2.66 -0.94 8.61
CA GLY A 107 -3.69 -0.14 8.00
C GLY A 107 -5.07 -0.35 8.61
N ARG A 108 -5.88 0.71 8.62
CA ARG A 108 -7.21 0.77 9.23
C ARG A 108 -8.37 0.43 8.27
N SER A 109 -8.10 -0.21 7.14
CA SER A 109 -9.12 -0.38 6.09
C SER A 109 -10.40 -1.09 6.55
N GLY A 110 -10.30 -2.15 7.34
CA GLY A 110 -11.46 -2.87 7.90
C GLY A 110 -12.26 -2.01 8.87
N GLN A 111 -11.60 -1.38 9.84
CA GLN A 111 -12.23 -0.48 10.82
C GLN A 111 -12.90 0.71 10.15
N ARG A 112 -12.23 1.34 9.18
CA ARG A 112 -12.80 2.44 8.40
C ARG A 112 -14.07 2.05 7.65
N ARG A 113 -14.15 0.82 7.15
CA ARG A 113 -15.35 0.29 6.49
C ARG A 113 -16.50 0.15 7.47
N VAL A 114 -16.27 -0.40 8.65
CA VAL A 114 -17.27 -0.53 9.72
C VAL A 114 -17.79 0.85 10.17
N GLU A 115 -16.90 1.81 10.34
CA GLU A 115 -17.25 3.19 10.69
C GLU A 115 -18.09 3.87 9.58
N ALA A 116 -17.67 3.73 8.33
CA ALA A 116 -18.40 4.28 7.19
C ALA A 116 -19.80 3.68 7.06
N LEU A 117 -19.97 2.38 7.29
CA LEU A 117 -21.30 1.74 7.33
C LEU A 117 -22.18 2.28 8.46
N ARG A 118 -21.62 2.55 9.64
CA ARG A 118 -22.34 3.18 10.75
C ARG A 118 -22.78 4.60 10.41
N THR A 119 -21.90 5.39 9.77
CA THR A 119 -22.18 6.78 9.34
C THR A 119 -23.28 6.81 8.28
N VAL A 120 -23.23 5.92 7.29
CA VAL A 120 -24.29 5.78 6.27
C VAL A 120 -25.62 5.41 6.91
N ALA A 121 -25.62 4.51 7.90
CA ALA A 121 -26.82 4.10 8.63
C ALA A 121 -27.39 5.22 9.51
N ALA A 122 -26.52 6.12 10.03
CA ALA A 122 -26.94 7.27 10.87
C ALA A 122 -27.44 8.48 10.05
N ALA A 123 -27.40 8.42 8.72
CA ALA A 123 -27.81 9.52 7.82
C ALA A 123 -27.14 10.87 8.13
N GLU A 124 -25.97 10.88 8.75
CA GLU A 124 -25.21 12.09 8.97
C GLU A 124 -24.60 12.57 7.64
N ALA A 125 -24.83 13.83 7.31
CA ALA A 125 -24.30 14.42 6.09
C ALA A 125 -22.78 14.37 6.11
N ALA A 126 -22.18 13.66 5.14
CA ALA A 126 -20.76 13.73 4.92
C ALA A 126 -20.36 15.17 4.60
N PRO A 127 -19.18 15.65 5.05
CA PRO A 127 -18.70 16.97 4.67
C PRO A 127 -18.66 17.11 3.15
N GLU A 128 -19.07 18.26 2.62
CA GLU A 128 -18.96 18.55 1.19
C GLU A 128 -17.48 18.52 0.78
N LEU A 129 -17.10 17.49 0.05
CA LEU A 129 -15.75 17.36 -0.50
C LEU A 129 -15.60 18.29 -1.72
N PRO A 130 -14.40 18.87 -1.97
CA PRO A 130 -14.13 19.64 -3.18
C PRO A 130 -14.53 18.82 -4.42
N ARG A 131 -15.30 19.42 -5.32
CA ARG A 131 -15.89 18.68 -6.45
C ARG A 131 -15.07 18.75 -7.73
N ASP A 132 -14.03 19.58 -7.76
CA ASP A 132 -13.27 19.83 -8.97
C ASP A 132 -11.88 19.16 -8.94
N THR A 133 -11.50 18.59 -10.08
CA THR A 133 -10.12 18.17 -10.31
C THR A 133 -9.24 19.40 -10.47
N VAL A 134 -8.14 19.47 -9.73
CA VAL A 134 -7.17 20.57 -9.81
C VAL A 134 -5.77 20.03 -10.11
N VAL A 135 -4.92 20.87 -10.71
CA VAL A 135 -3.50 20.57 -10.91
C VAL A 135 -2.70 21.52 -10.03
N ARG A 136 -1.84 20.98 -9.17
CA ARG A 136 -0.91 21.76 -8.33
C ARG A 136 0.51 21.30 -8.62
N GLU A 137 1.37 22.22 -9.02
CA GLU A 137 2.79 21.93 -9.33
C GLU A 137 2.98 20.77 -10.32
N GLY A 138 2.08 20.62 -11.29
CA GLY A 138 2.10 19.52 -12.26
C GLY A 138 1.48 18.20 -11.77
N VAL A 139 1.04 18.12 -10.51
CA VAL A 139 0.37 16.94 -9.94
C VAL A 139 -1.14 17.10 -10.02
N VAL A 140 -1.82 16.06 -10.50
CA VAL A 140 -3.28 16.02 -10.58
C VAL A 140 -3.85 15.63 -9.22
N ILE A 141 -4.73 16.46 -8.68
CA ILE A 141 -5.54 16.17 -7.49
C ILE A 141 -6.99 16.06 -7.96
N PRO A 142 -7.50 14.85 -8.17
CA PRO A 142 -8.84 14.66 -8.72
C PRO A 142 -9.92 14.97 -7.68
N ALA A 143 -11.15 15.14 -8.18
CA ALA A 143 -12.32 15.11 -7.31
C ALA A 143 -12.38 13.79 -6.53
N PRO A 144 -12.86 13.80 -5.27
CA PRO A 144 -13.02 12.58 -4.48
C PRO A 144 -14.00 11.61 -5.12
N PHE A 145 -13.65 10.33 -5.11
CA PHE A 145 -14.55 9.26 -5.53
C PHE A 145 -15.54 8.90 -4.42
N ASP A 146 -16.83 8.81 -4.75
CA ASP A 146 -17.84 8.32 -3.81
C ASP A 146 -17.79 6.79 -3.69
N ILE A 147 -17.37 6.31 -2.51
CA ILE A 147 -17.24 4.87 -2.20
C ILE A 147 -18.51 4.25 -1.60
N SER A 148 -19.60 5.01 -1.42
CA SER A 148 -20.81 4.55 -0.71
C SER A 148 -21.41 3.30 -1.35
N GLY A 149 -21.50 3.26 -2.68
CA GLY A 149 -21.97 2.10 -3.41
C GLY A 149 -21.07 0.85 -3.25
N LEU A 150 -19.76 1.05 -3.11
CA LEU A 150 -18.81 -0.05 -2.86
C LEU A 150 -18.99 -0.62 -1.45
N LEU A 151 -19.17 0.24 -0.44
CA LEU A 151 -19.35 -0.17 0.95
C LEU A 151 -20.60 -1.04 1.16
N THR A 152 -21.63 -0.84 0.36
CA THR A 152 -22.89 -1.61 0.44
C THR A 152 -22.91 -2.83 -0.48
N SER A 153 -21.83 -3.14 -1.19
CA SER A 153 -21.82 -4.28 -2.11
C SER A 153 -21.94 -5.62 -1.38
N PRO A 154 -22.79 -6.56 -1.85
CA PRO A 154 -22.97 -7.87 -1.22
C PRO A 154 -21.66 -8.67 -1.15
N ARG A 155 -20.77 -8.51 -2.14
CA ARG A 155 -19.47 -9.17 -2.16
C ARG A 155 -18.58 -8.69 -1.02
N LEU A 156 -18.52 -7.38 -0.77
CA LEU A 156 -17.74 -6.83 0.32
C LEU A 156 -18.26 -7.34 1.67
N GLN A 157 -19.58 -7.37 1.87
CA GLN A 157 -20.19 -7.90 3.09
C GLN A 157 -19.82 -9.37 3.31
N ALA A 158 -19.97 -10.21 2.28
CA ALA A 158 -19.58 -11.62 2.35
C ALA A 158 -18.08 -11.82 2.65
N SER A 159 -17.23 -10.95 2.10
CA SER A 159 -15.78 -10.99 2.37
C SER A 159 -15.46 -10.66 3.84
N LEU A 160 -16.10 -9.64 4.39
CA LEU A 160 -15.93 -9.25 5.80
C LEU A 160 -16.42 -10.35 6.74
N GLU A 161 -17.58 -10.95 6.45
CA GLU A 161 -18.11 -12.09 7.23
C GLU A 161 -17.17 -13.30 7.20
N ALA A 162 -16.53 -13.57 6.06
CA ALA A 162 -15.62 -14.70 5.90
C ALA A 162 -14.26 -14.52 6.61
N LEU A 163 -13.85 -13.28 6.86
CA LEU A 163 -12.59 -12.95 7.54
C LEU A 163 -12.77 -12.82 9.06
N ALA A 164 -13.96 -12.45 9.52
CA ALA A 164 -14.22 -12.23 10.93
C ALA A 164 -14.59 -13.54 11.66
N PHE A 165 -14.09 -13.74 12.88
CA PHE A 165 -14.64 -14.76 13.75
C PHE A 165 -16.06 -14.39 14.17
N PRO A 166 -16.99 -15.37 14.28
CA PRO A 166 -18.37 -15.11 14.72
C PRO A 166 -18.39 -14.38 16.08
N GLY A 167 -19.01 -13.20 16.12
CA GLY A 167 -19.11 -12.39 17.33
C GLY A 167 -17.87 -11.59 17.70
N ALA A 168 -16.81 -11.63 16.91
CA ALA A 168 -15.63 -10.80 17.13
C ALA A 168 -16.00 -9.32 17.00
N GLN A 169 -15.47 -8.51 17.89
CA GLN A 169 -15.53 -7.06 17.79
C GLN A 169 -14.18 -6.55 17.27
N THR A 170 -14.23 -5.64 16.31
CA THR A 170 -13.03 -4.98 15.84
C THR A 170 -12.48 -4.08 16.95
N PRO A 171 -11.24 -4.27 17.41
CA PRO A 171 -10.64 -3.44 18.44
C PRO A 171 -10.57 -1.96 18.00
N ASP A 172 -10.45 -1.05 18.98
CA ASP A 172 -10.11 0.33 18.70
C ASP A 172 -8.73 0.40 18.03
N PHE A 173 -8.57 1.30 17.07
CA PHE A 173 -7.33 1.37 16.30
C PHE A 173 -6.14 1.82 17.14
N GLU A 174 -6.33 2.81 18.02
CA GLU A 174 -5.26 3.34 18.88
C GLU A 174 -4.84 2.30 19.93
N GLU A 175 -5.81 1.60 20.54
CA GLU A 175 -5.55 0.50 21.47
C GLU A 175 -4.78 -0.63 20.78
N HIS A 176 -5.21 -1.04 19.60
CA HIS A 176 -4.58 -2.15 18.86
C HIS A 176 -3.13 -1.84 18.45
N VAL A 177 -2.85 -0.60 17.99
CA VAL A 177 -1.48 -0.15 17.72
C VAL A 177 -0.67 -0.09 19.02
N GLY A 178 -1.27 0.39 20.10
CA GLY A 178 -0.66 0.41 21.43
C GLY A 178 -0.26 -0.99 21.90
N ASP A 179 -1.12 -1.99 21.71
CA ASP A 179 -0.84 -3.39 22.06
C ASP A 179 0.32 -3.97 21.23
N ILE A 180 0.39 -3.67 19.92
CA ILE A 180 1.52 -4.08 19.08
C ILE A 180 2.83 -3.51 19.61
N LEU A 181 2.88 -2.22 19.90
CA LEU A 181 4.08 -1.58 20.43
C LEU A 181 4.45 -2.10 21.82
N ALA A 182 3.46 -2.33 22.69
CA ALA A 182 3.67 -2.89 24.01
C ALA A 182 4.22 -4.33 23.97
N LEU A 183 3.71 -5.18 23.07
CA LEU A 183 4.20 -6.54 22.86
C LEU A 183 5.64 -6.55 22.32
N LEU A 184 5.96 -5.70 21.34
CA LEU A 184 7.31 -5.55 20.81
C LEU A 184 8.30 -5.08 21.91
N ASN A 185 7.86 -4.20 22.82
CA ASN A 185 8.67 -3.66 23.89
C ASN A 185 8.66 -4.50 25.19
N GLY A 186 7.94 -5.63 25.25
CA GLY A 186 7.83 -6.47 26.44
C GLY A 186 7.10 -5.81 27.62
N THR A 187 6.21 -4.86 27.35
CA THR A 187 5.47 -4.09 28.38
C THR A 187 3.97 -4.36 28.39
N HIS A 188 3.50 -5.29 27.53
CA HIS A 188 2.07 -5.58 27.40
C HIS A 188 1.51 -6.24 28.66
N ARG A 189 0.33 -5.77 29.07
CA ARG A 189 -0.43 -6.33 30.19
C ARG A 189 -1.88 -6.56 29.82
N SER A 190 -2.44 -7.69 30.23
CA SER A 190 -3.88 -7.92 30.10
C SER A 190 -4.70 -6.92 30.92
N SER A 191 -6.01 -6.89 30.74
CA SER A 191 -6.95 -6.09 31.54
C SER A 191 -6.86 -6.36 33.06
N ASP A 192 -6.44 -7.57 33.43
CA ASP A 192 -6.22 -7.98 34.83
C ASP A 192 -4.79 -7.71 35.31
N GLY A 193 -3.96 -7.04 34.51
CA GLY A 193 -2.58 -6.66 34.85
C GLY A 193 -1.55 -7.79 34.72
N ILE A 194 -1.90 -8.91 34.08
CA ILE A 194 -0.97 -10.01 33.82
C ILE A 194 -0.02 -9.65 32.69
N GLU A 195 1.29 -9.77 32.93
CA GLU A 195 2.31 -9.58 31.90
C GLU A 195 2.22 -10.70 30.85
N LEU A 196 2.22 -10.30 29.57
CA LEU A 196 2.22 -11.22 28.44
C LEU A 196 3.41 -10.92 27.54
N HIS A 197 4.18 -11.94 27.21
CA HIS A 197 5.40 -11.85 26.41
C HIS A 197 5.21 -12.55 25.07
N ALA A 198 5.36 -11.83 23.98
CA ALA A 198 5.32 -12.39 22.63
C ALA A 198 6.69 -12.96 22.23
N SER A 199 6.77 -14.25 22.01
CA SER A 199 8.02 -14.87 21.56
C SER A 199 7.81 -15.56 20.22
N PRO A 200 8.63 -15.18 19.19
CA PRO A 200 9.90 -14.42 19.23
C PRO A 200 9.77 -12.90 18.99
N GLY A 201 8.60 -12.31 19.08
CA GLY A 201 8.35 -10.92 18.70
C GLY A 201 8.89 -9.86 19.67
N GLU A 202 8.97 -10.17 20.98
CA GLU A 202 9.52 -9.24 21.97
C GLU A 202 10.98 -8.92 21.71
N GLY A 203 11.31 -7.63 21.63
CA GLY A 203 12.68 -7.15 21.34
C GLY A 203 13.11 -7.30 19.87
N ALA A 204 12.20 -7.68 18.96
CA ALA A 204 12.48 -7.75 17.53
C ALA A 204 12.77 -6.36 16.95
N ASP A 205 13.72 -6.27 15.99
CA ASP A 205 14.10 -5.05 15.28
C ASP A 205 13.16 -4.76 14.10
N VAL A 206 11.86 -4.80 14.37
CA VAL A 206 10.78 -4.58 13.41
C VAL A 206 10.41 -3.10 13.38
N GLU A 207 10.47 -2.46 12.20
CA GLU A 207 10.05 -1.07 12.02
C GLU A 207 8.52 -1.02 11.81
N VAL A 208 7.80 -0.38 12.75
CA VAL A 208 6.33 -0.26 12.68
C VAL A 208 5.94 0.96 11.87
N TRP A 209 5.09 0.77 10.84
CA TRP A 209 4.57 1.80 9.94
C TRP A 209 3.05 1.91 10.03
N VAL A 210 2.53 3.13 9.93
CA VAL A 210 1.09 3.36 9.81
C VAL A 210 0.77 3.86 8.41
N PHE A 211 -0.21 3.23 7.76
CA PHE A 211 -0.70 3.64 6.44
C PHE A 211 -2.08 4.27 6.52
N GLY A 212 -2.27 5.37 5.80
CA GLY A 212 -3.53 6.09 5.75
C GLY A 212 -3.77 6.78 4.42
N SER A 213 -5.05 6.99 4.07
CA SER A 213 -5.45 7.59 2.79
C SER A 213 -6.22 8.92 2.95
N SER A 214 -6.31 9.46 4.17
CA SER A 214 -7.00 10.73 4.44
C SER A 214 -6.48 11.36 5.73
N ALA A 215 -6.73 12.66 5.92
CA ALA A 215 -6.60 13.30 7.22
C ALA A 215 -7.55 12.62 8.22
N GLY A 216 -7.04 12.17 9.35
CA GLY A 216 -7.83 11.50 10.37
C GLY A 216 -7.04 10.52 11.22
N PRO A 217 -7.70 9.59 11.93
CA PRO A 217 -7.10 8.82 13.02
C PRO A 217 -5.78 8.13 12.70
N SER A 218 -5.60 7.56 11.48
CA SER A 218 -4.32 6.90 11.14
C SER A 218 -3.16 7.89 11.05
N ALA A 219 -3.36 9.03 10.38
CA ALA A 219 -2.33 10.05 10.22
C ALA A 219 -2.00 10.72 11.55
N GLU A 220 -3.04 11.05 12.33
CA GLU A 220 -2.89 11.67 13.65
C GLU A 220 -2.20 10.74 14.66
N LEU A 221 -2.59 9.45 14.68
CA LEU A 221 -2.00 8.47 15.58
C LEU A 221 -0.53 8.23 15.25
N ALA A 222 -0.20 8.02 13.97
CA ALA A 222 1.20 7.89 13.54
C ALA A 222 2.04 9.08 14.01
N GLY A 223 1.52 10.31 13.83
CA GLY A 223 2.19 11.52 14.30
C GLY A 223 2.34 11.58 15.81
N LYS A 224 1.29 11.32 16.59
CA LYS A 224 1.32 11.32 18.05
C LYS A 224 2.31 10.31 18.64
N LEU A 225 2.44 9.16 18.00
CA LEU A 225 3.34 8.08 18.41
C LEU A 225 4.78 8.23 17.87
N GLY A 226 5.02 9.22 16.99
CA GLY A 226 6.33 9.40 16.34
C GLY A 226 6.71 8.23 15.43
N LEU A 227 5.71 7.58 14.81
CA LEU A 227 5.91 6.50 13.87
C LEU A 227 5.99 7.03 12.42
N PRO A 228 6.68 6.34 11.49
CA PRO A 228 6.67 6.68 10.09
C PRO A 228 5.29 6.47 9.45
N PHE A 229 4.96 7.27 8.45
CA PHE A 229 3.63 7.31 7.84
C PHE A 229 3.66 7.12 6.33
N GLY A 230 2.76 6.27 5.82
CA GLY A 230 2.56 6.06 4.40
C GLY A 230 1.23 6.62 3.89
N ALA A 231 1.30 7.54 2.93
CA ALA A 231 0.12 8.12 2.27
C ALA A 231 -0.07 7.52 0.87
N ASN A 232 -1.33 7.18 0.54
CA ASN A 232 -1.66 6.35 -0.63
C ASN A 232 -2.18 7.18 -1.82
N TYR A 233 -1.30 7.90 -2.54
CA TYR A 233 -1.72 8.64 -3.73
C TYR A 233 -2.28 7.73 -4.83
N HIS A 234 -1.75 6.52 -4.99
CA HIS A 234 -2.24 5.55 -5.97
C HIS A 234 -3.68 5.06 -5.73
N VAL A 235 -4.23 5.21 -4.51
CA VAL A 235 -5.61 4.79 -4.16
C VAL A 235 -6.52 5.98 -3.91
N ALA A 236 -6.04 6.98 -3.20
CA ALA A 236 -6.81 8.14 -2.72
C ALA A 236 -6.08 9.45 -3.02
N PRO A 237 -5.83 9.76 -4.31
CA PRO A 237 -5.06 10.94 -4.70
C PRO A 237 -5.68 12.26 -4.25
N SER A 238 -7.01 12.31 -4.12
CA SER A 238 -7.74 13.52 -3.68
C SER A 238 -7.45 13.94 -2.24
N SER A 239 -7.05 13.01 -1.36
CA SER A 239 -6.86 13.25 0.08
C SER A 239 -5.44 13.07 0.58
N THR A 240 -4.49 12.73 -0.31
CA THR A 240 -3.09 12.46 0.06
C THR A 240 -2.42 13.65 0.75
N LEU A 241 -2.60 14.86 0.24
CA LEU A 241 -2.00 16.06 0.83
C LEU A 241 -2.54 16.32 2.24
N ASP A 242 -3.84 16.18 2.43
CA ASP A 242 -4.48 16.37 3.74
C ASP A 242 -3.98 15.33 4.74
N ALA A 243 -3.78 14.07 4.31
CA ALA A 243 -3.20 13.02 5.14
C ALA A 243 -1.78 13.35 5.59
N VAL A 244 -0.92 13.79 4.66
CA VAL A 244 0.46 14.19 4.96
C VAL A 244 0.51 15.40 5.91
N HIS A 245 -0.35 16.40 5.69
CA HIS A 245 -0.43 17.57 6.56
C HIS A 245 -0.91 17.20 7.97
N ALA A 246 -1.95 16.35 8.10
CA ALA A 246 -2.45 15.90 9.38
C ALA A 246 -1.39 15.13 10.18
N TYR A 247 -0.65 14.24 9.53
CA TYR A 247 0.45 13.51 10.13
C TYR A 247 1.53 14.46 10.68
N ARG A 248 2.03 15.38 9.83
CA ARG A 248 3.08 16.33 10.23
C ARG A 248 2.63 17.27 11.35
N ALA A 249 1.39 17.72 11.30
CA ALA A 249 0.82 18.58 12.36
C ALA A 249 0.70 17.88 13.72
N ALA A 250 0.46 16.57 13.71
CA ALA A 250 0.34 15.76 14.91
C ALA A 250 1.68 15.21 15.41
N PHE A 251 2.74 15.28 14.59
CA PHE A 251 4.01 14.61 14.88
C PHE A 251 4.67 15.07 16.20
N ARG A 252 5.11 14.08 16.94
CA ARG A 252 5.94 14.23 18.14
C ARG A 252 7.16 13.34 18.00
N PRO A 253 8.37 13.85 18.27
CA PRO A 253 9.57 13.03 18.28
C PRO A 253 9.44 11.82 19.19
N SER A 254 10.00 10.69 18.77
CA SER A 254 10.09 9.45 19.53
C SER A 254 11.53 8.94 19.55
N ASP A 255 11.78 7.83 20.24
CA ASP A 255 13.10 7.19 20.25
C ASP A 255 13.49 6.64 18.85
N THR A 256 12.51 6.41 17.98
CA THR A 256 12.73 5.90 16.61
C THR A 256 12.83 7.00 15.55
N LEU A 257 12.14 8.12 15.72
CA LEU A 257 12.10 9.22 14.76
C LEU A 257 12.24 10.59 15.46
N ALA A 258 13.32 11.31 15.16
CA ALA A 258 13.49 12.71 15.59
C ALA A 258 12.64 13.70 14.78
N GLU A 259 12.37 13.40 13.52
CA GLU A 259 11.60 14.22 12.57
C GLU A 259 10.57 13.36 11.82
N PRO A 260 9.48 13.95 11.29
CA PRO A 260 8.48 13.21 10.53
C PRO A 260 9.09 12.51 9.31
N TYR A 261 8.75 11.24 9.10
CA TYR A 261 9.14 10.50 7.91
C TYR A 261 7.89 10.06 7.14
N VAL A 262 7.75 10.53 5.90
CA VAL A 262 6.58 10.31 5.05
C VAL A 262 6.97 9.58 3.78
N VAL A 263 6.26 8.49 3.50
CA VAL A 263 6.31 7.87 2.16
C VAL A 263 5.01 8.14 1.40
N VAL A 264 5.11 8.36 0.10
CA VAL A 264 3.93 8.55 -0.78
C VAL A 264 3.98 7.54 -1.91
N SER A 265 2.89 6.81 -2.09
CA SER A 265 2.80 5.80 -3.15
C SER A 265 2.34 6.38 -4.48
N ALA A 266 2.83 5.83 -5.58
CA ALA A 266 2.46 6.19 -6.95
C ALA A 266 2.28 4.94 -7.82
N ASP A 267 1.27 4.93 -8.70
CA ASP A 267 1.04 3.88 -9.70
C ASP A 267 1.80 4.22 -10.98
N VAL A 268 2.75 3.38 -11.37
CA VAL A 268 3.74 3.67 -12.41
C VAL A 268 3.78 2.58 -13.47
N VAL A 269 3.77 2.98 -14.74
CA VAL A 269 4.15 2.13 -15.88
C VAL A 269 5.15 2.91 -16.75
N ALA A 270 6.42 2.52 -16.70
CA ALA A 270 7.47 3.06 -17.54
C ALA A 270 7.83 2.07 -18.66
N ALA A 271 8.05 2.58 -19.87
CA ALA A 271 8.54 1.81 -20.99
C ALA A 271 9.58 2.64 -21.77
N GLU A 272 10.13 2.09 -22.85
CA GLU A 272 11.15 2.76 -23.67
C GLU A 272 10.70 4.12 -24.22
N ASP A 273 9.39 4.24 -24.45
CA ASP A 273 8.74 5.46 -24.91
C ASP A 273 7.31 5.59 -24.39
N ASP A 274 6.74 6.79 -24.50
CA ASP A 274 5.38 7.08 -24.00
C ASP A 274 4.28 6.30 -24.69
N ALA A 275 4.46 5.89 -25.94
CA ALA A 275 3.44 5.17 -26.71
C ALA A 275 3.35 3.73 -26.20
N THR A 276 4.50 3.06 -26.04
CA THR A 276 4.63 1.72 -25.49
C THR A 276 4.10 1.67 -24.05
N ALA A 277 4.46 2.67 -23.21
CA ALA A 277 3.97 2.74 -21.83
C ALA A 277 2.43 2.86 -21.78
N ARG A 278 1.83 3.70 -22.64
CA ARG A 278 0.36 3.83 -22.72
C ARG A 278 -0.32 2.55 -23.18
N GLU A 279 0.29 1.80 -24.07
CA GLU A 279 -0.24 0.48 -24.50
C GLU A 279 -0.21 -0.50 -23.32
N LEU A 280 0.90 -0.64 -22.61
CA LEU A 280 1.03 -1.51 -21.45
C LEU A 280 0.04 -1.14 -20.31
N ALA A 281 -0.24 0.13 -20.11
CA ALA A 281 -1.16 0.63 -19.09
C ALA A 281 -2.64 0.61 -19.54
N SER A 282 -2.94 0.33 -20.80
CA SER A 282 -4.28 0.53 -21.40
C SER A 282 -5.39 -0.25 -20.73
N THR A 283 -5.08 -1.35 -20.06
CA THR A 283 -6.04 -2.22 -19.38
C THR A 283 -6.25 -1.94 -17.90
N PHE A 284 -5.48 -1.01 -17.34
CA PHE A 284 -5.62 -0.63 -15.92
C PHE A 284 -7.04 -0.16 -15.57
N GLY A 285 -7.69 0.57 -16.47
CA GLY A 285 -9.07 1.03 -16.29
C GLY A 285 -10.07 -0.11 -16.08
N HIS A 286 -9.92 -1.25 -16.75
CA HIS A 286 -10.76 -2.43 -16.56
C HIS A 286 -10.57 -3.03 -15.17
N TRP A 287 -9.32 -3.15 -14.73
CA TRP A 287 -8.99 -3.65 -13.41
C TRP A 287 -9.53 -2.72 -12.30
N ALA A 288 -9.30 -1.42 -12.42
CA ALA A 288 -9.79 -0.42 -11.47
C ALA A 288 -11.34 -0.38 -11.43
N HIS A 289 -11.99 -0.48 -12.60
CA HIS A 289 -13.46 -0.54 -12.70
C HIS A 289 -14.03 -1.78 -11.99
N SER A 290 -13.39 -2.94 -12.15
CA SER A 290 -13.86 -4.16 -11.47
C SER A 290 -13.89 -4.03 -9.95
N ILE A 291 -12.93 -3.30 -9.37
CA ILE A 291 -12.92 -3.00 -7.93
C ILE A 291 -14.06 -2.04 -7.57
N ARG A 292 -14.19 -0.93 -8.31
CA ARG A 292 -15.17 0.12 -8.01
C ARG A 292 -16.62 -0.27 -8.28
N SER A 293 -16.85 -1.22 -9.18
CA SER A 293 -18.18 -1.82 -9.41
C SER A 293 -18.60 -2.82 -8.34
N GLY A 294 -17.73 -3.10 -7.34
CA GLY A 294 -18.02 -4.07 -6.29
C GLY A 294 -17.79 -5.54 -6.69
N ALA A 295 -17.31 -5.80 -7.91
CA ALA A 295 -17.01 -7.17 -8.37
C ALA A 295 -15.70 -7.71 -7.76
N GLY A 296 -14.87 -6.84 -7.17
CA GLY A 296 -13.50 -7.17 -6.73
C GLY A 296 -12.52 -7.19 -7.90
N ALA A 297 -11.22 -7.12 -7.60
CA ALA A 297 -10.18 -7.13 -8.63
C ALA A 297 -10.25 -8.41 -9.47
N ILE A 298 -10.38 -8.24 -10.79
CA ILE A 298 -10.30 -9.32 -11.79
C ILE A 298 -8.84 -9.64 -12.10
N PRO A 299 -8.54 -10.80 -12.74
CA PRO A 299 -7.22 -11.02 -13.33
C PRO A 299 -6.84 -9.86 -14.25
N TYR A 300 -5.59 -9.39 -14.16
CA TYR A 300 -5.15 -8.21 -14.91
C TYR A 300 -5.22 -8.49 -16.43
N PRO A 301 -5.99 -7.70 -17.18
CA PRO A 301 -6.29 -8.04 -18.57
C PRO A 301 -5.10 -7.86 -19.51
N ASP A 302 -5.09 -8.65 -20.59
CA ASP A 302 -4.10 -8.55 -21.67
C ASP A 302 -4.45 -7.40 -22.62
N PRO A 303 -3.57 -6.39 -22.79
CA PRO A 303 -3.77 -5.29 -23.74
C PRO A 303 -4.05 -5.76 -25.18
N ALA A 304 -3.44 -6.88 -25.60
CA ALA A 304 -3.60 -7.40 -26.95
C ALA A 304 -5.01 -7.93 -27.26
N THR A 305 -5.76 -8.32 -26.24
CA THR A 305 -7.08 -8.95 -26.38
C THR A 305 -8.22 -8.16 -25.74
N ALA A 306 -7.91 -7.20 -24.89
CA ALA A 306 -8.90 -6.39 -24.19
C ALA A 306 -9.62 -5.43 -25.16
N ARG A 307 -10.94 -5.33 -25.00
CA ARG A 307 -11.72 -4.31 -25.69
C ARG A 307 -11.55 -2.96 -25.01
N ALA A 308 -11.80 -1.87 -25.72
CA ALA A 308 -11.81 -0.55 -25.09
C ALA A 308 -12.82 -0.49 -23.94
N LEU A 309 -12.43 0.12 -22.82
CA LEU A 309 -13.33 0.35 -21.69
C LEU A 309 -14.46 1.29 -22.13
N PRO A 310 -15.75 0.91 -21.96
CA PRO A 310 -16.87 1.80 -22.29
C PRO A 310 -16.75 3.15 -21.59
N GLU A 311 -17.16 4.23 -22.23
CA GLU A 311 -17.01 5.60 -21.71
C GLU A 311 -17.67 5.77 -20.33
N ARG A 312 -18.86 5.20 -20.12
CA ARG A 312 -19.55 5.21 -18.82
C ARG A 312 -18.72 4.55 -17.70
N ASP A 313 -18.01 3.45 -18.04
CA ASP A 313 -17.19 2.69 -17.08
C ASP A 313 -15.85 3.40 -16.86
N ARG A 314 -15.32 4.07 -17.91
CA ARG A 314 -14.16 4.94 -17.85
C ARG A 314 -14.39 6.13 -16.89
N ALA A 315 -15.57 6.76 -16.95
CA ALA A 315 -15.91 7.86 -16.05
C ALA A 315 -15.85 7.48 -14.56
N VAL A 316 -16.16 6.22 -14.24
CA VAL A 316 -16.09 5.70 -12.86
C VAL A 316 -14.65 5.64 -12.33
N VAL A 317 -13.66 5.54 -13.21
CA VAL A 317 -12.23 5.35 -12.86
C VAL A 317 -11.34 6.48 -13.37
N GLU A 318 -11.91 7.55 -13.88
CA GLU A 318 -11.17 8.64 -14.51
C GLU A 318 -10.08 9.22 -13.58
N ASP A 319 -10.40 9.44 -12.30
CA ASP A 319 -9.46 9.91 -11.30
C ASP A 319 -8.24 8.97 -11.15
N ARG A 320 -8.44 7.65 -11.28
CA ARG A 320 -7.36 6.66 -11.22
C ARG A 320 -6.52 6.67 -12.49
N LEU A 321 -7.15 6.87 -13.65
CA LEU A 321 -6.47 6.92 -14.95
C LEU A 321 -5.59 8.17 -15.08
N ILE A 322 -6.10 9.33 -14.70
CA ILE A 322 -5.37 10.60 -14.83
C ILE A 322 -4.25 10.77 -13.80
N THR A 323 -4.27 9.98 -12.71
CA THR A 323 -3.26 10.02 -11.65
C THR A 323 -2.17 8.97 -11.80
N GLN A 324 -2.26 8.05 -12.77
CA GLN A 324 -1.17 7.14 -13.10
C GLN A 324 0.03 7.90 -13.70
N PHE A 325 1.22 7.41 -13.39
CA PHE A 325 2.49 7.88 -13.95
C PHE A 325 2.90 6.94 -15.09
N VAL A 326 2.43 7.24 -16.30
CA VAL A 326 2.63 6.42 -17.49
C VAL A 326 3.44 7.20 -18.51
N GLY A 327 4.53 6.62 -19.02
CA GLY A 327 5.39 7.26 -20.03
C GLY A 327 6.79 6.67 -20.12
N SER A 328 7.63 7.34 -20.87
CA SER A 328 9.07 7.10 -20.90
C SER A 328 9.68 7.29 -19.51
N PRO A 329 10.88 6.76 -19.23
CA PRO A 329 11.50 6.91 -17.93
C PRO A 329 11.61 8.37 -17.48
N SER A 330 12.01 9.29 -18.39
CA SER A 330 12.11 10.72 -18.09
C SER A 330 10.75 11.36 -17.82
N THR A 331 9.73 11.05 -18.63
CA THR A 331 8.36 11.54 -18.40
C THR A 331 7.84 11.12 -17.02
N VAL A 332 8.09 9.87 -16.61
CA VAL A 332 7.69 9.36 -15.30
C VAL A 332 8.48 10.02 -14.19
N ALA A 333 9.81 10.13 -14.32
CA ALA A 333 10.68 10.71 -13.31
C ALA A 333 10.31 12.17 -13.02
N ASP A 334 10.12 13.01 -14.05
CA ASP A 334 9.73 14.43 -13.91
C ASP A 334 8.41 14.58 -13.12
N ARG A 335 7.43 13.71 -13.40
CA ARG A 335 6.14 13.73 -12.71
C ARG A 335 6.25 13.23 -11.27
N LEU A 336 7.07 12.21 -11.00
CA LEU A 336 7.35 11.71 -9.65
C LEU A 336 8.10 12.75 -8.81
N GLU A 337 9.04 13.50 -9.41
CA GLU A 337 9.68 14.63 -8.74
C GLU A 337 8.67 15.72 -8.36
N SER A 338 7.70 16.01 -9.23
CA SER A 338 6.62 16.95 -8.93
C SER A 338 5.78 16.46 -7.74
N LEU A 339 5.41 15.15 -7.71
CA LEU A 339 4.70 14.56 -6.58
C LEU A 339 5.52 14.65 -5.28
N GLN A 340 6.81 14.33 -5.35
CA GLN A 340 7.71 14.41 -4.20
C GLN A 340 7.80 15.84 -3.67
N LYS A 341 7.99 16.83 -4.53
CA LYS A 341 8.08 18.26 -4.16
C LYS A 341 6.78 18.74 -3.52
N LEU A 342 5.63 18.43 -4.13
CA LEU A 342 4.31 18.85 -3.65
C LEU A 342 3.99 18.26 -2.27
N THR A 343 4.33 17.00 -2.06
CA THR A 343 4.02 16.29 -0.79
C THR A 343 5.12 16.46 0.24
N GLY A 344 6.34 16.80 -0.18
CA GLY A 344 7.54 16.78 0.65
C GLY A 344 7.87 15.37 1.14
N ALA A 345 7.53 14.33 0.37
CA ALA A 345 7.80 12.95 0.74
C ALA A 345 9.30 12.68 0.89
N ASP A 346 9.66 11.91 1.92
CA ASP A 346 11.03 11.48 2.20
C ASP A 346 11.42 10.25 1.37
N GLU A 347 10.41 9.52 0.86
CA GLU A 347 10.56 8.32 0.03
C GLU A 347 9.32 8.17 -0.86
N LEU A 348 9.47 7.66 -2.10
CA LEU A 348 8.35 7.31 -2.97
C LEU A 348 8.20 5.80 -3.06
N VAL A 349 6.97 5.32 -2.96
CA VAL A 349 6.63 3.90 -3.05
C VAL A 349 5.95 3.62 -4.38
N ILE A 350 6.59 2.83 -5.21
CA ILE A 350 6.16 2.54 -6.56
C ILE A 350 5.33 1.27 -6.57
N THR A 351 4.09 1.37 -7.03
CA THR A 351 3.29 0.22 -7.45
C THR A 351 3.10 0.28 -8.96
N GLY A 352 2.95 -0.85 -9.60
CA GLY A 352 2.73 -0.88 -11.04
C GLY A 352 2.34 -2.28 -11.50
N MET A 353 1.39 -2.32 -12.41
CA MET A 353 0.90 -3.57 -12.97
C MET A 353 0.94 -3.52 -14.49
N THR A 354 1.44 -4.57 -15.08
CA THR A 354 1.36 -4.88 -16.51
C THR A 354 0.89 -6.33 -16.67
N HIS A 355 0.38 -6.68 -17.83
CA HIS A 355 -0.09 -8.05 -18.06
C HIS A 355 1.05 -9.06 -17.99
N ARG A 356 2.18 -8.75 -18.64
CA ARG A 356 3.36 -9.62 -18.67
C ARG A 356 4.33 -9.23 -17.55
N HIS A 357 4.90 -10.23 -16.90
CA HIS A 357 5.88 -10.02 -15.83
C HIS A 357 7.16 -9.34 -16.33
N GLU A 358 7.62 -9.69 -17.53
CA GLU A 358 8.82 -9.10 -18.13
C GLU A 358 8.66 -7.59 -18.34
N ASP A 359 7.48 -7.15 -18.78
CA ASP A 359 7.18 -5.72 -18.94
C ASP A 359 7.14 -5.00 -17.59
N ARG A 360 6.65 -5.69 -16.56
CA ARG A 360 6.68 -5.19 -15.18
C ARG A 360 8.10 -5.01 -14.67
N LEU A 361 8.93 -6.04 -14.78
CA LEU A 361 10.36 -5.95 -14.43
C LEU A 361 11.04 -4.82 -15.19
N ARG A 362 10.76 -4.71 -16.49
CA ARG A 362 11.35 -3.67 -17.33
C ARG A 362 10.97 -2.27 -16.89
N SER A 363 9.71 -2.05 -16.50
CA SER A 363 9.22 -0.78 -15.98
C SER A 363 9.98 -0.34 -14.73
N TYR A 364 10.13 -1.22 -13.74
CA TYR A 364 10.91 -0.93 -12.53
C TYR A 364 12.39 -0.70 -12.82
N GLN A 365 12.98 -1.48 -13.73
CA GLN A 365 14.39 -1.33 -14.12
C GLN A 365 14.66 0.02 -14.79
N LEU A 366 13.79 0.41 -15.72
CA LEU A 366 13.90 1.69 -16.43
C LEU A 366 13.81 2.86 -15.46
N LEU A 367 12.82 2.81 -14.56
CA LEU A 367 12.66 3.85 -13.54
C LEU A 367 13.86 3.92 -12.60
N ALA A 368 14.37 2.80 -12.11
CA ALA A 368 15.53 2.77 -11.22
C ALA A 368 16.77 3.43 -11.85
N ARG A 369 17.02 3.16 -13.13
CA ARG A 369 18.12 3.77 -13.90
C ARG A 369 17.96 5.28 -14.07
N GLU A 370 16.78 5.71 -14.47
CA GLU A 370 16.46 7.13 -14.69
C GLU A 370 16.53 7.92 -13.38
N TRP A 371 16.01 7.35 -12.31
CA TRP A 371 16.04 7.95 -10.98
C TRP A 371 17.43 7.99 -10.35
N GLY A 372 18.38 7.23 -10.91
CA GLY A 372 19.76 7.14 -10.44
C GLY A 372 19.91 6.35 -9.14
N LEU A 373 19.12 5.28 -8.97
CA LEU A 373 19.28 4.40 -7.81
C LEU A 373 20.66 3.71 -7.83
N PRO A 374 21.29 3.54 -6.65
CA PRO A 374 22.58 2.88 -6.54
C PRO A 374 22.44 1.37 -6.77
N ALA A 375 22.62 0.91 -8.00
CA ALA A 375 22.58 -0.52 -8.29
C ALA A 375 23.60 -1.27 -7.45
N LEU A 376 23.19 -2.37 -6.81
CA LEU A 376 24.11 -3.27 -6.13
C LEU A 376 24.93 -4.00 -7.21
N LEU A 377 26.26 -3.90 -7.12
CA LEU A 377 27.13 -4.69 -7.97
C LEU A 377 26.90 -6.17 -7.64
N ALA A 378 26.62 -6.99 -8.66
CA ALA A 378 26.53 -8.42 -8.49
C ALA A 378 27.84 -8.92 -7.86
N ALA A 379 27.73 -9.51 -6.66
CA ALA A 379 28.85 -10.09 -5.94
C ALA A 379 29.28 -11.42 -6.60
#